data_26382df7bf2dae8069b89e2ca64d2209
#
_entry.id   26382df7bf2dae8069b89e2ca64d2209
#
_cell.length_a   1.000
_cell.length_b   1.000
_cell.length_c   1.000
_cell.angle_alpha   90.00
_cell.angle_beta   90.00
_cell.angle_gamma   90.00
#
_symmetry.space_group_name_H-M   'P 1'
#
loop_
_entity.id
_entity.type
_entity.pdbx_description
1 polymer ?
#
loop_
_entity_poly.entity_id
_entity_poly.type
_entity_poly.pdbx_seq_one_letter_code
_entity_poly.pdbx_strand_id
1 'polypeptide(L)'
;MDKNIENNKPISNRERFKKILHISILVVAVVLLVVEGFLYYQRSYLTPFWVNGQSMYPTLNKNAKDANGNLLDADSGSAGVGYTVDYGVMDTHKSAINHIKRFDVVVTKYSKTDTKNKIKRVLALPGETIEFTVTGVGKENNGDLYINGKKIDQPIDIEFIKKGTYPTTKWVLNSDEYFVCGDNRAHSSDSRLEGPVKKEYITGKVVAICGTCKVYYDGTHFDIKDIDYKWPKKVK
;
A
#
# COMPACT_ATOMS: atom_id res chain seq x y z
N MET A 1 67.72 29.27 15.90
CA MET A 1 66.49 28.60 16.29
C MET A 1 65.38 29.64 16.36
N ASP A 2 64.81 30.02 15.22
CA ASP A 2 63.71 30.98 15.19
C ASP A 2 62.44 30.21 14.99
N LYS A 3 61.56 30.19 16.03
CA LYS A 3 60.21 29.63 16.00
C LYS A 3 59.33 30.63 15.26
N ASN A 4 58.79 30.20 14.11
CA ASN A 4 57.71 30.85 13.42
C ASN A 4 56.51 31.01 14.34
N ILE A 5 56.30 32.20 14.88
CA ILE A 5 55.09 32.62 15.52
C ILE A 5 54.12 32.94 14.36
N GLU A 6 53.28 31.99 13.99
CA GLU A 6 52.17 32.18 13.06
C GLU A 6 51.24 33.28 13.60
N ASN A 7 51.22 34.41 12.91
CA ASN A 7 50.39 35.58 13.23
C ASN A 7 48.90 35.23 13.12
N ASN A 8 48.29 34.81 14.24
CA ASN A 8 46.84 34.69 14.40
C ASN A 8 46.23 36.11 14.44
N LYS A 9 46.14 36.80 13.31
CA LYS A 9 45.38 38.04 13.21
C LYS A 9 43.89 37.73 13.42
N PRO A 10 43.17 38.42 14.32
CA PRO A 10 41.76 38.22 14.49
C PRO A 10 41.02 38.50 13.18
N ILE A 11 40.16 37.54 12.75
CA ILE A 11 39.34 37.66 11.54
C ILE A 11 38.48 38.92 11.66
N SER A 12 38.52 39.80 10.66
CA SER A 12 37.78 41.06 10.67
C SER A 12 36.27 40.79 10.68
N ASN A 13 35.45 41.66 11.27
CA ASN A 13 34.01 41.54 11.30
C ASN A 13 33.41 41.37 9.89
N ARG A 14 34.00 41.99 8.87
CA ARG A 14 33.61 41.89 7.47
C ARG A 14 33.82 40.47 6.93
N GLU A 15 34.95 39.83 7.29
CA GLU A 15 35.24 38.44 6.87
C GLU A 15 34.34 37.42 7.61
N ARG A 16 34.08 37.69 8.90
CA ARG A 16 33.08 36.85 9.65
C ARG A 16 31.69 36.93 9.02
N PHE A 17 31.26 38.15 8.68
CA PHE A 17 29.97 38.34 7.99
C PHE A 17 29.92 37.62 6.63
N LYS A 18 30.97 37.72 5.80
CA LYS A 18 31.04 36.99 4.53
C LYS A 18 30.97 35.47 4.73
N LYS A 19 31.73 34.94 5.71
CA LYS A 19 31.67 33.48 6.02
C LYS A 19 30.27 33.04 6.45
N ILE A 20 29.60 33.78 7.34
CA ILE A 20 28.24 33.48 7.77
C ILE A 20 27.29 33.54 6.57
N LEU A 21 27.39 34.55 5.72
CA LEU A 21 26.55 34.67 4.52
C LEU A 21 26.76 33.47 3.56
N HIS A 22 28.00 33.06 3.29
CA HIS A 22 28.28 31.91 2.44
C HIS A 22 27.71 30.60 3.04
N ILE A 23 27.88 30.40 4.36
CA ILE A 23 27.33 29.23 5.06
C ILE A 23 25.80 29.25 4.96
N SER A 24 25.17 30.40 5.17
CA SER A 24 23.70 30.52 5.07
C SER A 24 23.20 30.21 3.66
N ILE A 25 23.88 30.71 2.62
CA ILE A 25 23.55 30.41 1.22
C ILE A 25 23.68 28.89 0.95
N LEU A 26 24.79 28.29 1.43
CA LEU A 26 25.02 26.86 1.26
C LEU A 26 23.92 26.02 1.95
N VAL A 27 23.51 26.38 3.17
CA VAL A 27 22.43 25.69 3.90
C VAL A 27 21.12 25.80 3.13
N VAL A 28 20.78 27.00 2.65
CA VAL A 28 19.56 27.19 1.84
C VAL A 28 19.61 26.35 0.56
N ALA A 29 20.73 26.31 -0.14
CA ALA A 29 20.90 25.50 -1.34
C ALA A 29 20.72 24.01 -1.06
N VAL A 30 21.29 23.50 0.03
CA VAL A 30 21.11 22.08 0.44
C VAL A 30 19.66 21.79 0.77
N VAL A 31 18.97 22.68 1.51
CA VAL A 31 17.54 22.51 1.81
C VAL A 31 16.70 22.47 0.53
N LEU A 32 16.96 23.36 -0.42
CA LEU A 32 16.26 23.36 -1.71
C LEU A 32 16.48 22.06 -2.49
N LEU A 33 17.71 21.54 -2.54
CA LEU A 33 18.01 20.26 -3.19
C LEU A 33 17.28 19.08 -2.53
N VAL A 34 17.19 19.07 -1.20
CA VAL A 34 16.44 18.03 -0.47
C VAL A 34 14.95 18.11 -0.79
N VAL A 35 14.37 19.32 -0.79
CA VAL A 35 12.97 19.54 -1.14
C VAL A 35 12.70 19.12 -2.59
N GLU A 36 13.55 19.51 -3.53
CA GLU A 36 13.42 19.14 -4.94
C GLU A 36 13.49 17.61 -5.12
N GLY A 37 14.47 16.96 -4.49
CA GLY A 37 14.59 15.50 -4.50
C GLY A 37 13.36 14.79 -3.95
N PHE A 38 12.78 15.33 -2.87
CA PHE A 38 11.54 14.82 -2.27
C PHE A 38 10.34 14.98 -3.22
N LEU A 39 10.17 16.17 -3.82
CA LEU A 39 9.10 16.44 -4.79
C LEU A 39 9.24 15.57 -6.06
N TYR A 40 10.48 15.39 -6.53
CA TYR A 40 10.76 14.50 -7.65
C TYR A 40 10.36 13.06 -7.32
N TYR A 41 10.73 12.56 -6.11
CA TYR A 41 10.32 11.23 -5.65
C TYR A 41 8.80 11.08 -5.63
N GLN A 42 8.10 12.01 -5.00
CA GLN A 42 6.63 11.98 -4.96
C GLN A 42 6.02 11.96 -6.35
N ARG A 43 6.47 12.81 -7.25
CA ARG A 43 5.93 12.89 -8.61
C ARG A 43 6.21 11.62 -9.43
N SER A 44 7.35 10.97 -9.21
CA SER A 44 7.79 9.85 -10.04
C SER A 44 7.27 8.50 -9.59
N TYR A 45 7.00 8.33 -8.30
CA TYR A 45 6.73 7.00 -7.73
C TYR A 45 5.42 6.89 -6.94
N LEU A 46 4.86 7.99 -6.47
CA LEU A 46 3.55 7.96 -5.83
C LEU A 46 2.45 8.02 -6.89
N THR A 47 1.82 6.88 -7.11
CA THR A 47 0.75 6.74 -8.10
C THR A 47 -0.60 6.73 -7.38
N PRO A 48 -1.54 7.61 -7.79
CA PRO A 48 -2.89 7.59 -7.24
C PRO A 48 -3.65 6.33 -7.68
N PHE A 49 -4.59 5.89 -6.84
CA PHE A 49 -5.53 4.83 -7.16
C PHE A 49 -6.88 5.07 -6.47
N TRP A 50 -7.91 4.40 -6.92
CA TRP A 50 -9.21 4.33 -6.28
C TRP A 50 -9.65 2.88 -6.10
N VAL A 51 -10.53 2.64 -5.11
CA VAL A 51 -10.90 1.29 -4.68
C VAL A 51 -12.24 0.91 -5.30
N ASN A 52 -12.20 0.03 -6.29
CA ASN A 52 -13.40 -0.34 -7.06
C ASN A 52 -14.35 -1.30 -6.31
N GLY A 53 -13.86 -2.17 -5.46
CA GLY A 53 -14.69 -3.22 -4.86
C GLY A 53 -14.55 -3.34 -3.35
N GLN A 54 -15.30 -4.27 -2.77
CA GLN A 54 -15.38 -4.48 -1.33
C GLN A 54 -14.43 -5.57 -0.82
N SER A 55 -13.53 -6.10 -1.66
CA SER A 55 -12.63 -7.20 -1.25
C SER A 55 -11.69 -6.86 -0.09
N MET A 56 -11.50 -5.56 0.20
CA MET A 56 -10.69 -5.07 1.32
C MET A 56 -11.53 -4.43 2.43
N TYR A 57 -12.87 -4.59 2.39
CA TYR A 57 -13.75 -4.13 3.47
C TYR A 57 -13.43 -4.89 4.78
N PRO A 58 -13.45 -4.24 5.95
CA PRO A 58 -13.75 -2.84 6.20
C PRO A 58 -12.52 -1.93 6.20
N THR A 59 -11.33 -2.43 5.87
CA THR A 59 -10.08 -1.63 5.86
C THR A 59 -10.15 -0.53 4.82
N LEU A 60 -10.67 -0.85 3.65
CA LEU A 60 -10.93 0.10 2.56
C LEU A 60 -12.42 0.09 2.22
N ASN A 61 -12.92 1.21 1.73
CA ASN A 61 -14.32 1.43 1.34
C ASN A 61 -15.33 1.29 2.49
N LYS A 62 -14.91 1.39 3.77
CA LYS A 62 -15.82 1.31 4.91
C LYS A 62 -16.95 2.34 4.86
N ASN A 63 -16.68 3.52 4.31
CA ASN A 63 -17.63 4.62 4.18
C ASN A 63 -18.02 4.89 2.72
N ALA A 64 -17.77 3.94 1.83
CA ALA A 64 -18.16 4.04 0.44
C ALA A 64 -19.69 4.10 0.31
N LYS A 65 -20.17 4.82 -0.72
CA LYS A 65 -21.59 5.05 -0.94
C LYS A 65 -21.96 4.75 -2.38
N ASP A 66 -23.19 4.27 -2.59
CA ASP A 66 -23.78 4.15 -3.92
C ASP A 66 -24.15 5.53 -4.49
N ALA A 67 -24.71 5.55 -5.70
CA ALA A 67 -25.15 6.77 -6.37
C ALA A 67 -26.29 7.51 -5.64
N ASN A 68 -27.04 6.82 -4.78
CA ASN A 68 -28.14 7.37 -3.99
C ASN A 68 -27.66 7.85 -2.59
N GLY A 69 -26.37 7.64 -2.27
CA GLY A 69 -25.79 8.03 -0.98
C GLY A 69 -25.91 6.97 0.12
N ASN A 70 -26.41 5.76 -0.18
CA ASN A 70 -26.46 4.67 0.77
C ASN A 70 -25.08 4.08 0.98
N LEU A 71 -24.76 3.71 2.24
CA LEU A 71 -23.49 3.05 2.56
C LEU A 71 -23.41 1.68 1.87
N LEU A 72 -22.26 1.38 1.30
CA LEU A 72 -21.94 0.04 0.82
C LEU A 72 -21.50 -0.83 1.99
N ASP A 73 -21.83 -2.10 1.90
CA ASP A 73 -21.48 -3.13 2.89
C ASP A 73 -20.47 -4.15 2.33
N ALA A 74 -20.19 -5.19 3.11
CA ALA A 74 -19.26 -6.24 2.74
C ALA A 74 -19.71 -7.03 1.50
N ASP A 75 -21.01 -7.13 1.26
CA ASP A 75 -21.62 -7.92 0.18
C ASP A 75 -21.78 -7.10 -1.11
N SER A 76 -21.58 -5.80 -1.02
CA SER A 76 -21.68 -4.91 -2.16
C SER A 76 -20.64 -5.25 -3.23
N GLY A 77 -21.06 -5.25 -4.47
CA GLY A 77 -20.21 -5.54 -5.62
C GLY A 77 -19.19 -4.45 -5.93
N SER A 78 -18.72 -4.42 -7.19
CA SER A 78 -17.86 -3.37 -7.70
C SER A 78 -18.60 -2.03 -7.76
N ALA A 79 -17.86 -0.93 -7.59
CA ALA A 79 -18.40 0.42 -7.66
C ALA A 79 -18.99 0.71 -9.05
N GLY A 80 -20.17 1.30 -9.06
CA GLY A 80 -20.86 1.80 -10.25
C GLY A 80 -20.68 3.29 -10.46
N VAL A 81 -21.29 3.80 -11.54
CA VAL A 81 -21.32 5.25 -11.82
C VAL A 81 -22.01 6.00 -10.67
N GLY A 82 -21.42 7.10 -10.23
CA GLY A 82 -21.92 7.93 -9.13
C GLY A 82 -21.53 7.44 -7.75
N TYR A 83 -20.90 6.27 -7.63
CA TYR A 83 -20.44 5.77 -6.34
C TYR A 83 -19.31 6.64 -5.79
N THR A 84 -19.31 6.81 -4.46
CA THR A 84 -18.22 7.45 -3.73
C THR A 84 -17.38 6.38 -3.06
N VAL A 85 -16.10 6.33 -3.38
CA VAL A 85 -15.17 5.27 -2.96
C VAL A 85 -13.87 5.87 -2.43
N ASP A 86 -13.08 5.06 -1.73
CA ASP A 86 -11.78 5.48 -1.22
C ASP A 86 -10.79 5.80 -2.35
N TYR A 87 -10.07 6.90 -2.15
CA TYR A 87 -8.99 7.39 -3.00
C TYR A 87 -7.67 7.43 -2.22
N GLY A 88 -6.62 6.90 -2.80
CA GLY A 88 -5.34 6.77 -2.11
C GLY A 88 -4.14 6.87 -3.03
N VAL A 89 -2.96 6.67 -2.44
CA VAL A 89 -1.67 6.64 -3.14
C VAL A 89 -0.92 5.36 -2.81
N MET A 90 -0.25 4.83 -3.82
CA MET A 90 0.67 3.69 -3.72
C MET A 90 2.08 4.09 -4.15
N ASP A 91 3.08 3.49 -3.54
CA ASP A 91 4.48 3.63 -3.93
C ASP A 91 4.83 2.51 -4.92
N THR A 92 5.21 2.91 -6.13
CA THR A 92 5.60 2.02 -7.23
C THR A 92 7.11 1.84 -7.36
N HIS A 93 7.88 2.46 -6.47
CA HIS A 93 9.34 2.34 -6.49
C HIS A 93 9.78 0.91 -6.20
N LYS A 94 10.77 0.41 -6.94
CA LYS A 94 11.32 -0.95 -6.74
C LYS A 94 11.78 -1.20 -5.30
N SER A 95 12.31 -0.18 -4.62
CA SER A 95 12.70 -0.28 -3.22
C SER A 95 11.49 -0.58 -2.32
N ALA A 96 10.36 0.08 -2.52
CA ALA A 96 9.15 -0.18 -1.73
C ALA A 96 8.64 -1.62 -1.94
N ILE A 97 8.66 -2.10 -3.19
CA ILE A 97 8.29 -3.48 -3.53
C ILE A 97 9.28 -4.50 -2.95
N ASN A 98 10.58 -4.18 -2.93
CA ASN A 98 11.61 -5.04 -2.36
C ASN A 98 11.53 -5.16 -0.83
N HIS A 99 10.93 -4.20 -0.16
CA HIS A 99 10.79 -4.14 1.30
C HIS A 99 9.34 -4.35 1.77
N ILE A 100 8.54 -5.08 1.01
CA ILE A 100 7.20 -5.49 1.42
C ILE A 100 7.30 -6.36 2.67
N LYS A 101 6.48 -6.03 3.65
CA LYS A 101 6.38 -6.74 4.94
C LYS A 101 5.04 -7.46 5.03
N ARG A 102 4.98 -8.43 5.94
CA ARG A 102 3.71 -9.05 6.32
C ARG A 102 2.70 -7.97 6.74
N PHE A 103 1.47 -8.13 6.27
CA PHE A 103 0.33 -7.24 6.47
C PHE A 103 0.37 -5.91 5.70
N ASP A 104 1.42 -5.64 4.92
CA ASP A 104 1.35 -4.54 3.95
C ASP A 104 0.20 -4.77 2.95
N VAL A 105 -0.45 -3.70 2.55
CA VAL A 105 -1.45 -3.74 1.47
C VAL A 105 -0.74 -3.41 0.16
N VAL A 106 -0.97 -4.24 -0.84
CA VAL A 106 -0.32 -4.13 -2.16
C VAL A 106 -1.35 -4.08 -3.28
N VAL A 107 -0.93 -3.48 -4.39
CA VAL A 107 -1.64 -3.56 -5.66
C VAL A 107 -0.92 -4.57 -6.53
N THR A 108 -1.64 -5.56 -7.04
CA THR A 108 -1.06 -6.69 -7.76
C THR A 108 -1.95 -7.16 -8.91
N LYS A 109 -1.35 -7.93 -9.80
CA LYS A 109 -2.00 -8.79 -10.80
C LYS A 109 -1.67 -10.24 -10.48
N TYR A 110 -2.40 -11.20 -11.07
CA TYR A 110 -2.08 -12.62 -10.89
C TYR A 110 -1.31 -13.22 -12.07
N SER A 111 -1.31 -12.53 -13.20
CA SER A 111 -0.56 -12.95 -14.40
C SER A 111 -0.23 -11.75 -15.29
N LYS A 112 0.62 -11.98 -16.31
CA LYS A 112 0.92 -10.96 -17.34
C LYS A 112 -0.32 -10.55 -18.16
N THR A 113 -1.24 -11.47 -18.34
CA THR A 113 -2.48 -11.25 -19.12
C THR A 113 -3.61 -10.64 -18.32
N ASP A 114 -3.45 -10.56 -16.98
CA ASP A 114 -4.46 -9.92 -16.14
C ASP A 114 -4.44 -8.40 -16.39
N THR A 115 -5.55 -7.87 -16.87
CA THR A 115 -5.71 -6.44 -17.18
C THR A 115 -6.13 -5.64 -15.95
N LYS A 116 -6.62 -6.30 -14.89
CA LYS A 116 -7.16 -5.64 -13.69
C LYS A 116 -6.17 -5.70 -12.55
N ASN A 117 -5.85 -4.54 -11.98
CA ASN A 117 -5.15 -4.45 -10.71
C ASN A 117 -6.10 -4.84 -9.57
N LYS A 118 -5.58 -5.61 -8.62
CA LYS A 118 -6.29 -6.04 -7.40
C LYS A 118 -5.56 -5.51 -6.18
N ILE A 119 -6.29 -5.00 -5.21
CA ILE A 119 -5.73 -4.54 -3.93
C ILE A 119 -5.92 -5.65 -2.92
N LYS A 120 -4.83 -6.09 -2.26
CA LYS A 120 -4.83 -7.20 -1.32
C LYS A 120 -3.83 -6.98 -0.20
N ARG A 121 -4.01 -7.69 0.92
CA ARG A 121 -3.08 -7.72 2.05
C ARG A 121 -2.13 -8.89 1.95
N VAL A 122 -0.84 -8.65 2.19
CA VAL A 122 0.19 -9.69 2.25
C VAL A 122 0.05 -10.48 3.55
N LEU A 123 -0.14 -11.78 3.44
CA LEU A 123 -0.21 -12.69 4.59
C LEU A 123 1.05 -13.53 4.77
N ALA A 124 1.69 -13.94 3.67
CA ALA A 124 2.96 -14.65 3.75
C ALA A 124 3.98 -14.07 2.78
N LEU A 125 5.25 -14.16 3.17
CA LEU A 125 6.42 -13.66 2.45
C LEU A 125 7.09 -14.78 1.65
N PRO A 126 7.97 -14.45 0.71
CA PRO A 126 8.71 -15.43 -0.08
C PRO A 126 9.40 -16.49 0.78
N GLY A 127 9.27 -17.74 0.35
CA GLY A 127 9.88 -18.91 1.01
C GLY A 127 9.15 -19.41 2.26
N GLU A 128 8.03 -18.79 2.65
CA GLU A 128 7.26 -19.20 3.83
C GLU A 128 6.21 -20.26 3.47
N THR A 129 5.82 -21.04 4.47
CA THR A 129 4.65 -21.90 4.42
C THR A 129 3.49 -21.21 5.13
N ILE A 130 2.38 -21.04 4.42
CA ILE A 130 1.13 -20.48 4.96
C ILE A 130 0.07 -21.58 5.06
N GLU A 131 -0.64 -21.61 6.18
CA GLU A 131 -1.73 -22.56 6.43
C GLU A 131 -2.88 -21.88 7.16
N PHE A 132 -4.12 -22.21 6.77
CA PHE A 132 -5.32 -21.80 7.45
C PHE A 132 -5.95 -22.99 8.16
N THR A 133 -6.48 -22.78 9.37
CA THR A 133 -7.25 -23.82 10.05
C THR A 133 -8.54 -24.10 9.30
N VAL A 134 -8.92 -25.38 9.35
CA VAL A 134 -10.17 -25.86 8.77
C VAL A 134 -11.11 -26.27 9.89
N THR A 135 -12.34 -25.79 9.86
CA THR A 135 -13.40 -26.20 10.78
C THR A 135 -14.58 -26.76 10.01
N GLY A 136 -15.13 -27.86 10.52
CA GLY A 136 -16.40 -28.42 10.05
C GLY A 136 -16.34 -29.38 8.86
N VAL A 137 -17.51 -29.91 8.54
CA VAL A 137 -17.74 -30.80 7.40
C VAL A 137 -17.91 -29.94 6.16
N GLY A 138 -16.86 -29.82 5.36
CA GLY A 138 -16.90 -29.02 4.13
C GLY A 138 -15.68 -28.14 3.93
N LYS A 139 -14.65 -28.29 4.77
CA LYS A 139 -13.36 -27.59 4.64
C LYS A 139 -13.48 -26.06 4.69
N GLU A 140 -14.32 -25.54 5.57
CA GLU A 140 -14.39 -24.11 5.82
C GLU A 140 -13.17 -23.65 6.63
N ASN A 141 -12.45 -22.66 6.13
CA ASN A 141 -11.38 -22.01 6.86
C ASN A 141 -11.97 -21.06 7.90
N ASN A 142 -11.61 -21.24 9.17
CA ASN A 142 -12.10 -20.39 10.26
C ASN A 142 -11.26 -19.15 10.52
N GLY A 143 -10.27 -18.91 9.66
CA GLY A 143 -9.47 -17.69 9.70
C GLY A 143 -8.23 -17.73 10.58
N ASP A 144 -7.97 -18.78 11.35
CA ASP A 144 -6.68 -18.91 12.02
C ASP A 144 -5.58 -19.08 10.98
N LEU A 145 -4.58 -18.21 11.09
CA LEU A 145 -3.45 -18.15 10.18
C LEU A 145 -2.19 -18.74 10.84
N TYR A 146 -1.54 -19.66 10.15
CA TYR A 146 -0.25 -20.20 10.57
C TYR A 146 0.82 -19.90 9.51
N ILE A 147 1.97 -19.42 9.96
CA ILE A 147 3.15 -19.21 9.13
C ILE A 147 4.28 -20.06 9.68
N ASN A 148 4.82 -20.96 8.85
CA ASN A 148 5.86 -21.91 9.24
C ASN A 148 5.46 -22.69 10.52
N GLY A 149 4.17 -23.08 10.62
CA GLY A 149 3.61 -23.82 11.76
C GLY A 149 3.29 -22.98 13.01
N LYS A 150 3.58 -21.67 13.01
CA LYS A 150 3.30 -20.78 14.12
C LYS A 150 2.03 -19.96 13.86
N LYS A 151 1.08 -19.94 14.80
CA LYS A 151 -0.12 -19.07 14.73
C LYS A 151 0.30 -17.60 14.72
N ILE A 152 -0.31 -16.83 13.85
CA ILE A 152 -0.05 -15.40 13.67
C ILE A 152 -1.36 -14.63 13.84
N ASP A 153 -1.35 -13.62 14.70
CA ASP A 153 -2.48 -12.70 14.85
C ASP A 153 -2.54 -11.76 13.65
N GLN A 154 -3.75 -11.53 13.16
CA GLN A 154 -3.98 -10.68 12.00
C GLN A 154 -4.49 -9.30 12.44
N PRO A 155 -4.09 -8.20 11.75
CA PRO A 155 -4.45 -6.84 12.14
C PRO A 155 -5.86 -6.42 11.69
N ILE A 156 -6.73 -7.37 11.37
CA ILE A 156 -8.09 -7.16 10.86
C ILE A 156 -9.11 -7.83 11.77
N ASP A 157 -10.34 -7.37 11.70
CA ASP A 157 -11.44 -7.93 12.48
C ASP A 157 -11.72 -9.38 12.06
N ILE A 158 -11.72 -10.29 13.04
CA ILE A 158 -11.87 -11.73 12.84
C ILE A 158 -13.25 -12.08 12.24
N GLU A 159 -14.27 -11.27 12.45
CA GLU A 159 -15.61 -11.52 11.87
C GLU A 159 -15.59 -11.62 10.35
N PHE A 160 -14.69 -10.87 9.68
CA PHE A 160 -14.52 -10.91 8.23
C PHE A 160 -13.59 -12.02 7.75
N ILE A 161 -12.97 -12.76 8.66
CA ILE A 161 -12.11 -13.90 8.31
C ILE A 161 -12.92 -15.16 8.06
N LYS A 162 -14.13 -15.24 8.61
CA LYS A 162 -15.00 -16.40 8.55
C LYS A 162 -15.57 -16.60 7.15
N LYS A 163 -15.46 -17.82 6.66
CA LYS A 163 -16.12 -18.46 5.52
C LYS A 163 -15.32 -18.42 4.20
N GLY A 164 -15.20 -19.59 3.66
CA GLY A 164 -14.79 -19.93 2.30
C GLY A 164 -14.32 -21.37 2.25
N THR A 165 -14.89 -22.15 1.35
CA THR A 165 -14.39 -23.49 1.02
C THR A 165 -13.31 -23.31 -0.03
N TYR A 166 -12.09 -23.75 0.24
CA TYR A 166 -10.95 -23.65 -0.67
C TYR A 166 -10.39 -25.04 -0.98
N PRO A 167 -9.84 -25.23 -2.19
CA PRO A 167 -9.33 -26.54 -2.62
C PRO A 167 -8.14 -27.01 -1.79
N THR A 168 -7.38 -26.08 -1.22
CA THR A 168 -6.28 -26.36 -0.29
C THR A 168 -6.26 -25.34 0.83
N THR A 169 -5.65 -25.69 1.95
CA THR A 169 -5.50 -24.84 3.13
C THR A 169 -4.06 -24.53 3.44
N LYS A 170 -3.12 -25.10 2.65
CA LYS A 170 -1.69 -24.97 2.86
C LYS A 170 -0.95 -24.71 1.54
N TRP A 171 -0.06 -23.72 1.57
CA TRP A 171 0.79 -23.36 0.44
C TRP A 171 2.23 -23.21 0.92
N VAL A 172 3.18 -23.71 0.12
CA VAL A 172 4.61 -23.50 0.30
C VAL A 172 5.03 -22.51 -0.79
N LEU A 173 5.51 -21.34 -0.39
CA LEU A 173 5.85 -20.26 -1.32
C LEU A 173 7.26 -20.41 -1.85
N ASN A 174 7.45 -20.13 -3.14
CA ASN A 174 8.76 -19.96 -3.74
C ASN A 174 9.46 -18.70 -3.24
N SER A 175 10.74 -18.54 -3.55
CA SER A 175 11.57 -17.42 -3.10
C SER A 175 11.18 -16.04 -3.67
N ASP A 176 10.26 -16.01 -4.64
CA ASP A 176 9.74 -14.81 -5.30
C ASP A 176 8.21 -14.67 -5.16
N GLU A 177 7.57 -15.50 -4.35
CA GLU A 177 6.11 -15.55 -4.22
C GLU A 177 5.63 -14.97 -2.90
N TYR A 178 4.53 -14.21 -2.99
CA TYR A 178 3.77 -13.68 -1.87
C TYR A 178 2.39 -14.31 -1.83
N PHE A 179 1.87 -14.54 -0.63
CA PHE A 179 0.47 -14.93 -0.46
C PHE A 179 -0.34 -13.72 -0.01
N VAL A 180 -1.34 -13.35 -0.79
CA VAL A 180 -2.13 -12.16 -0.56
C VAL A 180 -3.61 -12.50 -0.45
N CYS A 181 -4.31 -11.85 0.50
CA CYS A 181 -5.76 -12.01 0.68
C CYS A 181 -6.45 -10.66 0.78
N GLY A 182 -7.72 -10.64 0.37
CA GLY A 182 -8.62 -9.55 0.73
C GLY A 182 -8.96 -9.61 2.22
N ASP A 183 -9.19 -8.46 2.85
CA ASP A 183 -9.64 -8.40 4.24
C ASP A 183 -11.08 -8.89 4.37
N ASN A 184 -11.90 -8.65 3.37
CA ASN A 184 -13.21 -9.29 3.22
C ASN A 184 -13.07 -10.72 2.70
N ARG A 185 -12.76 -11.64 3.59
CA ARG A 185 -12.45 -13.05 3.28
C ARG A 185 -13.56 -13.78 2.56
N ALA A 186 -14.80 -13.43 2.82
CA ALA A 186 -15.97 -14.06 2.19
C ALA A 186 -16.16 -13.59 0.73
N HIS A 187 -15.76 -12.36 0.42
CA HIS A 187 -16.03 -11.71 -0.87
C HIS A 187 -14.74 -11.24 -1.58
N SER A 188 -13.69 -12.09 -1.54
CA SER A 188 -12.43 -11.80 -2.20
C SER A 188 -11.93 -12.98 -3.03
N SER A 189 -11.74 -12.74 -4.33
CA SER A 189 -10.90 -13.61 -5.18
C SER A 189 -9.44 -13.21 -4.95
N ASP A 190 -8.67 -14.13 -4.36
CA ASP A 190 -7.28 -13.88 -3.93
C ASP A 190 -6.44 -15.16 -3.96
N SER A 191 -5.26 -15.16 -3.33
CA SER A 191 -4.31 -16.29 -3.40
C SER A 191 -4.88 -17.62 -2.91
N ARG A 192 -5.97 -17.62 -2.16
CA ARG A 192 -6.66 -18.85 -1.74
C ARG A 192 -7.32 -19.58 -2.93
N LEU A 193 -7.69 -18.85 -3.98
CA LEU A 193 -8.30 -19.37 -5.20
C LEU A 193 -7.33 -19.33 -6.38
N GLU A 194 -6.59 -18.23 -6.53
CA GLU A 194 -5.74 -17.95 -7.70
C GLU A 194 -4.30 -18.46 -7.52
N GLY A 195 -3.92 -18.86 -6.29
CA GLY A 195 -2.56 -19.22 -5.93
C GLY A 195 -1.68 -18.01 -5.53
N PRO A 196 -0.42 -18.28 -5.13
CA PRO A 196 0.54 -17.25 -4.77
C PRO A 196 0.83 -16.27 -5.91
N VAL A 197 1.18 -15.03 -5.55
CA VAL A 197 1.49 -13.95 -6.50
C VAL A 197 3.01 -13.80 -6.59
N LYS A 198 3.56 -13.83 -7.80
CA LYS A 198 4.96 -13.52 -8.00
C LYS A 198 5.25 -12.04 -7.76
N LYS A 199 6.42 -11.75 -7.21
CA LYS A 199 6.88 -10.39 -6.94
C LYS A 199 6.81 -9.47 -8.17
N GLU A 200 7.09 -10.00 -9.36
CA GLU A 200 7.05 -9.23 -10.61
C GLU A 200 5.65 -8.71 -10.98
N TYR A 201 4.59 -9.27 -10.39
CA TYR A 201 3.21 -8.85 -10.61
C TYR A 201 2.70 -7.84 -9.56
N ILE A 202 3.50 -7.55 -8.55
CA ILE A 202 3.18 -6.49 -7.58
C ILE A 202 3.55 -5.16 -8.20
N THR A 203 2.54 -4.32 -8.43
CA THR A 203 2.69 -3.03 -9.12
C THR A 203 2.94 -1.87 -8.17
N GLY A 204 2.58 -2.02 -6.89
CA GLY A 204 2.82 -0.98 -5.89
C GLY A 204 2.45 -1.42 -4.48
N LYS A 205 2.99 -0.70 -3.51
CA LYS A 205 2.65 -0.80 -2.09
C LYS A 205 1.75 0.36 -1.71
N VAL A 206 0.60 0.08 -1.13
CA VAL A 206 -0.32 1.14 -0.66
C VAL A 206 0.32 1.90 0.50
N VAL A 207 0.37 3.23 0.36
CA VAL A 207 0.95 4.12 1.37
C VAL A 207 -0.13 4.68 2.27
N ALA A 208 -1.17 5.28 1.68
CA ALA A 208 -2.23 5.93 2.43
C ALA A 208 -3.52 6.07 1.62
N ILE A 209 -4.63 6.19 2.34
CA ILE A 209 -5.88 6.71 1.82
C ILE A 209 -5.90 8.22 2.07
N CYS A 210 -6.12 8.99 1.01
CA CYS A 210 -6.04 10.44 1.00
C CYS A 210 -7.40 11.12 0.86
N GLY A 211 -8.47 10.37 0.84
CA GLY A 211 -9.82 10.91 0.70
C GLY A 211 -10.78 9.95 0.01
N THR A 212 -11.78 10.53 -0.62
CA THR A 212 -12.77 9.82 -1.43
C THR A 212 -12.91 10.49 -2.80
N CYS A 213 -13.42 9.74 -3.77
CA CYS A 213 -13.70 10.25 -5.12
C CYS A 213 -15.00 9.66 -5.64
N LYS A 214 -15.61 10.32 -6.63
CA LYS A 214 -16.78 9.78 -7.34
C LYS A 214 -16.37 9.05 -8.60
N VAL A 215 -16.95 7.89 -8.80
CA VAL A 215 -16.77 7.08 -10.02
C VAL A 215 -17.68 7.59 -11.12
N TYR A 216 -17.18 7.74 -12.33
CA TYR A 216 -17.96 8.03 -13.53
C TYR A 216 -17.50 7.16 -14.71
N TYR A 217 -18.27 7.17 -15.77
CA TYR A 217 -17.97 6.45 -17.01
C TYR A 217 -17.86 7.47 -18.15
N ASP A 218 -16.76 7.46 -18.88
CA ASP A 218 -16.49 8.40 -19.97
C ASP A 218 -16.98 7.94 -21.35
N GLY A 219 -17.61 6.75 -21.42
CA GLY A 219 -18.05 6.09 -22.63
C GLY A 219 -17.15 4.94 -23.07
N THR A 220 -15.95 4.84 -22.51
CA THR A 220 -14.96 3.79 -22.81
C THR A 220 -14.51 3.02 -21.60
N HIS A 221 -14.27 3.72 -20.48
CA HIS A 221 -13.79 3.12 -19.23
C HIS A 221 -14.33 3.89 -18.02
N PHE A 222 -14.22 3.25 -16.83
CA PHE A 222 -14.50 3.91 -15.56
C PHE A 222 -13.31 4.77 -15.16
N ASP A 223 -13.60 5.99 -14.70
CA ASP A 223 -12.64 6.97 -14.18
C ASP A 223 -13.21 7.67 -12.95
N ILE A 224 -12.50 8.62 -12.38
CA ILE A 224 -12.87 9.32 -11.15
C ILE A 224 -12.92 10.84 -11.33
N LYS A 225 -13.78 11.47 -10.53
CA LYS A 225 -13.90 12.92 -10.39
C LYS A 225 -14.27 13.31 -8.96
N ASP A 226 -14.40 14.60 -8.70
CA ASP A 226 -14.87 15.14 -7.42
C ASP A 226 -14.07 14.55 -6.24
N ILE A 227 -12.73 14.65 -6.28
CA ILE A 227 -11.87 14.12 -5.22
C ILE A 227 -12.01 15.01 -3.97
N ASP A 228 -12.53 14.42 -2.90
CA ASP A 228 -12.59 15.02 -1.57
C ASP A 228 -11.35 14.62 -0.77
N TYR A 229 -10.31 15.47 -0.80
CA TYR A 229 -9.06 15.23 -0.09
C TYR A 229 -9.24 15.32 1.41
N LYS A 230 -8.69 14.34 2.13
CA LYS A 230 -8.61 14.31 3.59
C LYS A 230 -7.16 14.10 4.02
N TRP A 231 -6.87 14.41 5.29
CA TRP A 231 -5.54 14.12 5.83
C TRP A 231 -5.21 12.64 5.63
N PRO A 232 -4.02 12.31 5.06
CA PRO A 232 -3.67 10.94 4.72
C PRO A 232 -3.74 10.00 5.93
N LYS A 233 -4.44 8.88 5.79
CA LYS A 233 -4.51 7.82 6.78
C LYS A 233 -3.69 6.64 6.29
N LYS A 234 -2.69 6.24 7.07
CA LYS A 234 -1.91 5.03 6.79
C LYS A 234 -2.83 3.82 6.85
N VAL A 235 -2.74 2.95 5.86
CA VAL A 235 -3.44 1.66 5.85
C VAL A 235 -2.67 0.69 6.75
N LYS A 236 -3.34 0.20 7.81
CA LYS A 236 -2.78 -0.74 8.78
C LYS A 236 -3.18 -2.17 8.42
#